data_8f382b80afcba59e62321792de4b2239
#
_entry.id   8f382b80afcba59e62321792de4b2239
#
_cell.length_a   1.000
_cell.length_b   1.000
_cell.length_c   1.000
_cell.angle_alpha   90.00
_cell.angle_beta   90.00
_cell.angle_gamma   90.00
#
_symmetry.space_group_name_H-M   'P 1'
#
loop_
_entity.id
_entity.type
_entity.pdbx_description
1 polymer ?
#
loop_
_entity_poly.entity_id
_entity_poly.type
_entity_poly.pdbx_seq_one_letter_code
_entity_poly.pdbx_strand_id
1 'polypeptide(L)'
;MQKNQIQIAGYLKNPLLSGTVLLTLSGFLTKIIGFFYKIFLARIFHEEGLGIIGLISPIMMLTHSLCAAGLQNAITRQVAACGPTKKDQRYGYLYTGLIFSLTLSTLMTFAIFQYAPAISTYFLHEKRCTILLRITSLSFPLASLHTCLNGYFYAQKKASVPAISLLIEQGFRVFSVYVLYTFSLSQHAKLPLAACCVGMFIGECASSVFSCILLLCDSGRQNSILKTSMGSLQKGKELLSLAAPLSLNRVCMSLLSTLETIQLPQMLVKSGLTSSQALSIYGIFSGMAFPLIMFPCALTGSAGSLLLPYISEQQAANHKHRIKQAVILTIFLCFLLGLTFMFFLLVFADTIGSLLFHNAEAAKQIRALSFACPFLYLSGMLNSILHGLGKNTLTFFFSLLSLGCRLLFVFFAVPIFGFAGYLYGILCGQILLDLLLILALRKFIIYN
;
A
#
# COMPACT_ATOMS: atom_id res chain seq x y z
N MET A 1 9.02 21.18 33.10
CA MET A 1 9.31 19.91 32.44
C MET A 1 8.54 18.72 33.02
N GLN A 2 8.44 18.52 34.33
CA GLN A 2 7.67 17.41 34.95
C GLN A 2 6.17 17.36 34.61
N LYS A 3 5.47 18.50 34.48
CA LYS A 3 4.04 18.54 34.15
C LYS A 3 3.73 18.01 32.75
N ASN A 4 4.64 18.23 31.77
CA ASN A 4 4.51 17.69 30.42
C ASN A 4 4.80 16.18 30.35
N GLN A 5 5.72 15.66 31.19
CA GLN A 5 5.99 14.22 31.25
C GLN A 5 4.82 13.43 31.85
N ILE A 6 4.14 13.99 32.87
CA ILE A 6 2.95 13.37 33.50
C ILE A 6 1.76 13.39 32.54
N GLN A 7 1.58 14.45 31.74
CA GLN A 7 0.55 14.48 30.69
C GLN A 7 0.82 13.46 29.59
N ILE A 8 2.06 13.36 29.10
CA ILE A 8 2.46 12.38 28.06
C ILE A 8 2.28 10.95 28.58
N ALA A 9 2.65 10.66 29.83
CA ALA A 9 2.43 9.35 30.46
C ALA A 9 0.95 9.03 30.65
N GLY A 10 0.09 10.03 30.92
CA GLY A 10 -1.37 9.88 30.96
C GLY A 10 -2.00 9.62 29.59
N TYR A 11 -1.49 10.25 28.53
CA TYR A 11 -1.91 10.01 27.14
C TYR A 11 -1.55 8.61 26.66
N LEU A 12 -0.38 8.08 27.01
CA LEU A 12 0.06 6.73 26.65
C LEU A 12 -0.70 5.61 27.37
N LYS A 13 -1.40 5.90 28.47
CA LYS A 13 -2.30 4.94 29.15
C LYS A 13 -3.64 4.75 28.43
N ASN A 14 -3.97 5.61 27.46
CA ASN A 14 -5.20 5.47 26.70
C ASN A 14 -4.99 4.39 25.61
N PRO A 15 -5.71 3.23 25.63
CA PRO A 15 -5.45 2.09 24.73
C PRO A 15 -5.66 2.43 23.24
N LEU A 16 -6.44 3.46 22.93
CA LEU A 16 -6.60 3.96 21.56
C LEU A 16 -5.34 4.70 21.07
N LEU A 17 -4.77 5.57 21.91
CA LEU A 17 -3.57 6.33 21.54
C LEU A 17 -2.33 5.43 21.47
N SER A 18 -2.15 4.53 22.45
CA SER A 18 -1.04 3.59 22.43
C SER A 18 -1.12 2.64 21.22
N GLY A 19 -2.33 2.19 20.86
CA GLY A 19 -2.55 1.37 19.67
C GLY A 19 -2.23 2.10 18.37
N THR A 20 -2.62 3.37 18.24
CA THR A 20 -2.31 4.19 17.06
C THR A 20 -0.80 4.44 16.94
N VAL A 21 -0.13 4.79 18.04
CA VAL A 21 1.33 4.98 18.06
C VAL A 21 2.05 3.70 17.67
N LEU A 22 1.62 2.54 18.19
CA LEU A 22 2.22 1.25 17.86
C LEU A 22 2.06 0.90 16.37
N LEU A 23 0.87 1.09 15.80
CA LEU A 23 0.61 0.89 14.36
C LEU A 23 1.46 1.84 13.49
N THR A 24 1.57 3.08 13.90
CA THR A 24 2.39 4.09 13.21
C THR A 24 3.86 3.69 13.22
N LEU A 25 4.38 3.28 14.38
CA LEU A 25 5.77 2.86 14.53
C LEU A 25 6.07 1.58 13.75
N SER A 26 5.20 0.56 13.87
CA SER A 26 5.36 -0.69 13.11
C SER A 26 5.27 -0.46 11.60
N GLY A 27 4.32 0.38 11.14
CA GLY A 27 4.23 0.77 9.73
C GLY A 27 5.46 1.51 9.23
N PHE A 28 6.06 2.38 10.05
CA PHE A 28 7.31 3.06 9.72
C PHE A 28 8.49 2.08 9.64
N LEU A 29 8.64 1.20 10.63
CA LEU A 29 9.68 0.15 10.63
C LEU A 29 9.54 -0.77 9.42
N THR A 30 8.33 -1.20 9.09
CA THR A 30 8.07 -2.03 7.90
C THR A 30 8.50 -1.34 6.61
N LYS A 31 8.28 -0.03 6.49
CA LYS A 31 8.74 0.75 5.33
C LYS A 31 10.26 0.89 5.27
N ILE A 32 10.92 1.05 6.41
CA ILE A 32 12.39 1.05 6.48
C ILE A 32 12.95 -0.31 6.02
N ILE A 33 12.45 -1.40 6.59
CA ILE A 33 12.88 -2.76 6.21
C ILE A 33 12.63 -2.98 4.72
N GLY A 34 11.45 -2.59 4.23
CA GLY A 34 11.08 -2.71 2.81
C GLY A 34 11.98 -1.89 1.88
N PHE A 35 12.44 -0.72 2.31
CA PHE A 35 13.37 0.10 1.54
C PHE A 35 14.74 -0.57 1.42
N PHE A 36 15.34 -1.03 2.52
CA PHE A 36 16.60 -1.76 2.47
C PHE A 36 16.50 -3.07 1.70
N TYR A 37 15.37 -3.76 1.82
CA TYR A 37 15.09 -4.95 1.02
C TYR A 37 15.05 -4.65 -0.49
N LYS A 38 14.49 -3.53 -0.92
CA LYS A 38 14.51 -3.10 -2.32
C LYS A 38 15.92 -2.78 -2.82
N ILE A 39 16.77 -2.16 -1.99
CA ILE A 39 18.19 -1.95 -2.32
C ILE A 39 18.89 -3.31 -2.52
N PHE A 40 18.66 -4.25 -1.62
CA PHE A 40 19.20 -5.62 -1.72
C PHE A 40 18.77 -6.31 -3.02
N LEU A 41 17.48 -6.25 -3.37
CA LEU A 41 16.95 -6.81 -4.61
C LEU A 41 17.54 -6.13 -5.86
N ALA A 42 17.72 -4.81 -5.81
CA ALA A 42 18.29 -4.03 -6.91
C ALA A 42 19.72 -4.48 -7.24
N ARG A 43 20.51 -4.80 -6.22
CA ARG A 43 21.89 -5.28 -6.40
C ARG A 43 21.96 -6.70 -6.96
N ILE A 44 20.97 -7.55 -6.66
CA ILE A 44 20.99 -8.97 -7.09
C ILE A 44 20.37 -9.14 -8.47
N PHE A 45 19.21 -8.52 -8.69
CA PHE A 45 18.41 -8.76 -9.90
C PHE A 45 18.62 -7.71 -10.99
N HIS A 46 19.40 -6.68 -10.70
CA HIS A 46 19.62 -5.54 -11.59
C HIS A 46 18.30 -4.89 -12.07
N GLU A 47 18.39 -3.96 -12.99
CA GLU A 47 17.25 -3.15 -13.42
C GLU A 47 16.16 -3.95 -14.15
N GLU A 48 16.53 -4.83 -15.08
CA GLU A 48 15.58 -5.61 -15.87
C GLU A 48 14.78 -6.57 -14.98
N GLY A 49 15.46 -7.27 -14.05
CA GLY A 49 14.81 -8.16 -13.10
C GLY A 49 13.81 -7.44 -12.19
N LEU A 50 14.15 -6.24 -11.74
CA LEU A 50 13.22 -5.40 -10.96
C LEU A 50 12.02 -4.96 -11.80
N GLY A 51 12.22 -4.68 -13.10
CA GLY A 51 11.14 -4.36 -14.03
C GLY A 51 10.13 -5.50 -14.14
N ILE A 52 10.63 -6.74 -14.31
CA ILE A 52 9.77 -7.94 -14.38
C ILE A 52 8.99 -8.15 -13.08
N ILE A 53 9.65 -8.02 -11.91
CA ILE A 53 8.98 -8.13 -10.61
C ILE A 53 7.95 -7.00 -10.46
N GLY A 54 8.26 -5.80 -10.93
CA GLY A 54 7.38 -4.63 -10.90
C GLY A 54 6.06 -4.84 -11.65
N LEU A 55 6.09 -5.57 -12.79
CA LEU A 55 4.89 -5.87 -13.59
C LEU A 55 3.86 -6.73 -12.87
N ILE A 56 4.26 -7.54 -11.89
CA ILE A 56 3.35 -8.43 -11.16
C ILE A 56 2.63 -7.66 -10.05
N SER A 57 3.28 -6.67 -9.47
CA SER A 57 2.81 -5.92 -8.30
C SER A 57 1.37 -5.39 -8.43
N PRO A 58 0.96 -4.77 -9.57
CA PRO A 58 -0.40 -4.26 -9.73
C PRO A 58 -1.46 -5.35 -9.78
N ILE A 59 -1.14 -6.52 -10.36
CA ILE A 59 -2.06 -7.67 -10.40
C ILE A 59 -2.32 -8.17 -8.97
N MET A 60 -1.28 -8.20 -8.14
CA MET A 60 -1.42 -8.53 -6.72
C MET A 60 -2.29 -7.51 -5.98
N MET A 61 -2.04 -6.22 -6.19
CA MET A 61 -2.82 -5.14 -5.55
C MET A 61 -4.29 -5.18 -5.99
N LEU A 62 -4.56 -5.46 -7.27
CA LEU A 62 -5.92 -5.62 -7.79
C LEU A 62 -6.63 -6.80 -7.12
N THR A 63 -5.97 -7.97 -7.08
CA THR A 63 -6.54 -9.18 -6.45
C THR A 63 -6.80 -8.97 -4.96
N HIS A 64 -5.85 -8.37 -4.23
CA HIS A 64 -6.02 -8.04 -2.81
C HIS A 64 -7.17 -7.04 -2.59
N SER A 65 -7.29 -6.02 -3.44
CA SER A 65 -8.37 -5.02 -3.37
C SER A 65 -9.75 -5.65 -3.56
N LEU A 66 -9.83 -6.63 -4.47
CA LEU A 66 -11.07 -7.36 -4.76
C LEU A 66 -11.44 -8.33 -3.63
N CYS A 67 -10.47 -9.14 -3.15
CA CYS A 67 -10.73 -10.28 -2.26
C CYS A 67 -10.77 -9.94 -0.77
N ALA A 68 -10.03 -8.93 -0.32
CA ALA A 68 -9.79 -8.74 1.10
C ALA A 68 -10.07 -7.32 1.61
N ALA A 69 -9.63 -6.30 0.89
CA ALA A 69 -9.56 -4.94 1.44
C ALA A 69 -10.92 -4.33 1.82
N GLY A 70 -11.99 -4.60 1.08
CA GLY A 70 -13.35 -4.17 1.41
C GLY A 70 -13.94 -4.97 2.56
N LEU A 71 -13.72 -6.28 2.56
CA LEU A 71 -14.21 -7.19 3.60
C LEU A 71 -13.53 -6.91 4.95
N GLN A 72 -12.24 -6.61 4.98
CA GLN A 72 -11.54 -6.18 6.20
C GLN A 72 -12.27 -5.01 6.89
N ASN A 73 -12.56 -3.97 6.12
CA ASN A 73 -13.24 -2.78 6.66
C ASN A 73 -14.67 -3.08 7.09
N ALA A 74 -15.40 -3.91 6.36
CA ALA A 74 -16.75 -4.35 6.72
C ALA A 74 -16.76 -5.18 8.01
N ILE A 75 -15.83 -6.14 8.14
CA ILE A 75 -15.64 -6.93 9.38
C ILE A 75 -15.32 -5.99 10.54
N THR A 76 -14.35 -5.09 10.37
CA THR A 76 -13.98 -4.13 11.43
C THR A 76 -15.18 -3.34 11.91
N ARG A 77 -16.00 -2.83 11.01
CA ARG A 77 -17.18 -2.02 11.36
C ARG A 77 -18.27 -2.84 12.03
N GLN A 78 -18.63 -4.01 11.50
CA GLN A 78 -19.69 -4.85 12.05
C GLN A 78 -19.31 -5.46 13.41
N VAL A 79 -18.07 -5.95 13.53
CA VAL A 79 -17.58 -6.50 14.80
C VAL A 79 -17.50 -5.41 15.88
N ALA A 80 -17.10 -4.18 15.53
CA ALA A 80 -17.09 -3.05 16.47
C ALA A 80 -18.52 -2.67 16.91
N ALA A 81 -19.50 -2.70 15.99
CA ALA A 81 -20.90 -2.41 16.28
C ALA A 81 -21.57 -3.42 17.22
N CYS A 82 -21.11 -4.68 17.23
CA CYS A 82 -21.66 -5.71 18.14
C CYS A 82 -21.39 -5.47 19.64
N GLY A 83 -20.46 -4.57 19.97
CA GLY A 83 -20.11 -4.30 21.38
C GLY A 83 -19.40 -5.47 22.09
N PRO A 84 -18.91 -5.28 23.34
CA PRO A 84 -18.07 -6.29 24.03
C PRO A 84 -18.82 -7.55 24.48
N THR A 85 -20.13 -7.46 24.71
CA THR A 85 -20.95 -8.52 25.31
C THR A 85 -21.41 -9.59 24.31
N LYS A 86 -21.50 -9.25 23.01
CA LYS A 86 -22.05 -10.15 21.97
C LYS A 86 -20.95 -10.90 21.21
N LYS A 87 -20.16 -11.71 21.91
CA LYS A 87 -19.03 -12.45 21.32
C LYS A 87 -19.45 -13.35 20.14
N ASP A 88 -20.56 -14.06 20.26
CA ASP A 88 -21.03 -14.97 19.20
C ASP A 88 -21.36 -14.25 17.90
N GLN A 89 -21.93 -13.04 17.98
CA GLN A 89 -22.19 -12.25 16.78
C GLN A 89 -20.91 -11.76 16.12
N ARG A 90 -19.88 -11.40 16.90
CA ARG A 90 -18.57 -11.00 16.38
C ARG A 90 -17.90 -12.12 15.59
N TYR A 91 -17.87 -13.33 16.16
CA TYR A 91 -17.35 -14.51 15.45
C TYR A 91 -18.19 -14.83 14.21
N GLY A 92 -19.52 -14.67 14.29
CA GLY A 92 -20.39 -14.87 13.14
C GLY A 92 -20.02 -13.95 11.95
N TYR A 93 -19.78 -12.65 12.18
CA TYR A 93 -19.32 -11.72 11.13
C TYR A 93 -17.91 -12.05 10.63
N LEU A 94 -16.99 -12.43 11.54
CA LEU A 94 -15.65 -12.85 11.16
C LEU A 94 -15.68 -14.08 10.24
N TYR A 95 -16.35 -15.16 10.66
CA TYR A 95 -16.41 -16.41 9.87
C TYR A 95 -17.11 -16.21 8.53
N THR A 96 -18.21 -15.44 8.52
CA THR A 96 -18.89 -15.11 7.24
C THR A 96 -17.96 -14.36 6.31
N GLY A 97 -17.26 -13.34 6.82
CA GLY A 97 -16.30 -12.58 6.02
C GLY A 97 -15.11 -13.41 5.56
N LEU A 98 -14.58 -14.31 6.40
CA LEU A 98 -13.52 -15.26 6.04
C LEU A 98 -13.97 -16.21 4.92
N ILE A 99 -15.17 -16.78 5.01
CA ILE A 99 -15.70 -17.68 3.96
C ILE A 99 -15.76 -16.94 2.63
N PHE A 100 -16.35 -15.73 2.58
CA PHE A 100 -16.41 -14.94 1.34
C PHE A 100 -15.02 -14.58 0.80
N SER A 101 -14.14 -14.11 1.67
CA SER A 101 -12.79 -13.69 1.28
C SER A 101 -11.95 -14.86 0.79
N LEU A 102 -11.97 -16.00 1.51
CA LEU A 102 -11.23 -17.21 1.12
C LEU A 102 -11.80 -17.84 -0.15
N THR A 103 -13.12 -17.91 -0.30
CA THR A 103 -13.73 -18.42 -1.54
C THR A 103 -13.31 -17.59 -2.73
N LEU A 104 -13.43 -16.26 -2.64
CA LEU A 104 -13.08 -15.36 -3.73
C LEU A 104 -11.59 -15.41 -4.03
N SER A 105 -10.72 -15.39 -3.01
CA SER A 105 -9.27 -15.45 -3.21
C SER A 105 -8.80 -16.79 -3.76
N THR A 106 -9.43 -17.90 -3.38
CA THR A 106 -9.14 -19.23 -3.95
C THR A 106 -9.56 -19.30 -5.41
N LEU A 107 -10.73 -18.76 -5.76
CA LEU A 107 -11.16 -18.64 -7.16
C LEU A 107 -10.19 -17.80 -7.99
N MET A 108 -9.77 -16.66 -7.46
CA MET A 108 -8.78 -15.80 -8.12
C MET A 108 -7.41 -16.47 -8.23
N THR A 109 -6.99 -17.22 -7.22
CA THR A 109 -5.77 -18.03 -7.29
C THR A 109 -5.84 -19.04 -8.41
N PHE A 110 -6.93 -19.82 -8.49
CA PHE A 110 -7.12 -20.79 -9.56
C PHE A 110 -7.15 -20.12 -10.93
N ALA A 111 -7.90 -19.03 -11.08
CA ALA A 111 -7.97 -18.28 -12.32
C ALA A 111 -6.59 -17.75 -12.76
N ILE A 112 -5.86 -17.06 -11.87
CA ILE A 112 -4.53 -16.52 -12.21
C ILE A 112 -3.52 -17.63 -12.45
N PHE A 113 -3.54 -18.72 -11.68
CA PHE A 113 -2.64 -19.86 -11.87
C PHE A 113 -2.85 -20.52 -13.24
N GLN A 114 -4.09 -20.75 -13.62
CA GLN A 114 -4.46 -21.37 -14.91
C GLN A 114 -4.17 -20.46 -16.09
N TYR A 115 -4.56 -19.19 -15.97
CA TYR A 115 -4.40 -18.21 -17.06
C TYR A 115 -3.07 -17.45 -17.00
N ALA A 116 -2.13 -17.81 -16.10
CA ALA A 116 -0.82 -17.17 -16.00
C ALA A 116 -0.06 -17.09 -17.34
N PRO A 117 -0.03 -18.12 -18.20
CA PRO A 117 0.63 -18.02 -19.52
C PRO A 117 -0.04 -16.99 -20.43
N ALA A 118 -1.37 -16.92 -20.43
CA ALA A 118 -2.12 -15.95 -21.22
C ALA A 118 -1.92 -14.51 -20.68
N ILE A 119 -2.00 -14.34 -19.36
CA ILE A 119 -1.78 -13.04 -18.70
C ILE A 119 -0.36 -12.54 -19.00
N SER A 120 0.65 -13.40 -18.84
CA SER A 120 2.05 -13.01 -19.06
C SER A 120 2.35 -12.68 -20.53
N THR A 121 1.75 -13.40 -21.48
CA THR A 121 2.02 -13.21 -22.92
C THR A 121 1.20 -12.06 -23.51
N TYR A 122 -0.11 -12.00 -23.22
CA TYR A 122 -1.01 -11.04 -23.88
C TYR A 122 -1.18 -9.73 -23.11
N PHE A 123 -1.12 -9.75 -21.77
CA PHE A 123 -1.30 -8.54 -20.96
C PHE A 123 0.04 -7.91 -20.56
N LEU A 124 0.96 -8.72 -20.00
CA LEU A 124 2.24 -8.21 -19.52
C LEU A 124 3.29 -8.12 -20.62
N HIS A 125 3.10 -8.84 -21.75
CA HIS A 125 4.05 -8.95 -22.87
C HIS A 125 5.44 -9.46 -22.41
N GLU A 126 5.50 -10.22 -21.29
CA GLU A 126 6.72 -10.74 -20.71
C GLU A 126 6.50 -12.17 -20.18
N LYS A 127 6.96 -13.17 -20.96
CA LYS A 127 6.75 -14.59 -20.65
C LYS A 127 7.38 -15.05 -19.33
N ARG A 128 8.44 -14.38 -18.89
CA ARG A 128 9.12 -14.69 -17.61
C ARG A 128 8.20 -14.46 -16.39
N CYS A 129 7.17 -13.63 -16.53
CA CYS A 129 6.18 -13.42 -15.49
C CYS A 129 5.28 -14.64 -15.21
N THR A 130 5.22 -15.64 -16.10
CA THR A 130 4.34 -16.81 -15.93
C THR A 130 4.56 -17.56 -14.62
N ILE A 131 5.82 -17.93 -14.36
CA ILE A 131 6.20 -18.67 -13.15
C ILE A 131 6.00 -17.79 -11.90
N LEU A 132 6.29 -16.50 -12.01
CA LEU A 132 6.15 -15.54 -10.93
C LEU A 132 4.67 -15.37 -10.55
N LEU A 133 3.77 -15.24 -11.53
CA LEU A 133 2.33 -15.16 -11.31
C LEU A 133 1.78 -16.42 -10.64
N ARG A 134 2.21 -17.61 -11.07
CA ARG A 134 1.81 -18.88 -10.47
C ARG A 134 2.20 -18.96 -8.99
N ILE A 135 3.46 -18.67 -8.66
CA ILE A 135 3.93 -18.71 -7.27
C ILE A 135 3.20 -17.66 -6.43
N THR A 136 3.10 -16.44 -6.94
CA THR A 136 2.47 -15.33 -6.21
C THR A 136 0.98 -15.57 -5.99
N SER A 137 0.27 -16.22 -6.94
CA SER A 137 -1.16 -16.49 -6.78
C SER A 137 -1.47 -17.38 -5.57
N LEU A 138 -0.56 -18.25 -5.18
CA LEU A 138 -0.71 -19.10 -3.99
C LEU A 138 -0.73 -18.29 -2.68
N SER A 139 -0.22 -17.07 -2.67
CA SER A 139 -0.25 -16.21 -1.49
C SER A 139 -1.60 -15.52 -1.26
N PHE A 140 -2.50 -15.44 -2.26
CA PHE A 140 -3.75 -14.68 -2.13
C PHE A 140 -4.70 -15.19 -1.05
N PRO A 141 -4.94 -16.51 -0.89
CA PRO A 141 -5.80 -16.99 0.20
C PRO A 141 -5.21 -16.67 1.59
N LEU A 142 -3.89 -16.76 1.73
CA LEU A 142 -3.20 -16.44 2.97
C LEU A 142 -3.27 -14.94 3.28
N ALA A 143 -2.99 -14.08 2.31
CA ALA A 143 -3.14 -12.64 2.44
C ALA A 143 -4.57 -12.24 2.80
N SER A 144 -5.57 -12.89 2.21
CA SER A 144 -6.98 -12.67 2.50
C SER A 144 -7.36 -13.10 3.93
N LEU A 145 -6.86 -14.24 4.37
CA LEU A 145 -7.04 -14.75 5.72
C LEU A 145 -6.49 -13.77 6.76
N HIS A 146 -5.22 -13.44 6.65
CA HIS A 146 -4.54 -12.54 7.59
C HIS A 146 -5.17 -11.14 7.58
N THR A 147 -5.57 -10.61 6.42
CA THR A 147 -6.22 -9.30 6.31
C THR A 147 -7.57 -9.26 7.02
N CYS A 148 -8.41 -10.29 6.87
CA CYS A 148 -9.69 -10.40 7.57
C CYS A 148 -9.51 -10.54 9.09
N LEU A 149 -8.52 -11.32 9.54
CA LEU A 149 -8.18 -11.46 10.96
C LEU A 149 -7.70 -10.13 11.54
N ASN A 150 -6.88 -9.39 10.83
CA ASN A 150 -6.47 -8.04 11.23
C ASN A 150 -7.67 -7.12 11.38
N GLY A 151 -8.67 -7.18 10.49
CA GLY A 151 -9.92 -6.44 10.61
C GLY A 151 -10.67 -6.74 11.91
N TYR A 152 -10.72 -8.00 12.33
CA TYR A 152 -11.31 -8.42 13.59
C TYR A 152 -10.57 -7.86 14.81
N PHE A 153 -9.22 -7.91 14.81
CA PHE A 153 -8.42 -7.36 15.91
C PHE A 153 -8.47 -5.83 15.97
N TYR A 154 -8.54 -5.14 14.84
CA TYR A 154 -8.80 -3.69 14.81
C TYR A 154 -10.12 -3.34 15.49
N ALA A 155 -11.19 -4.08 15.21
CA ALA A 155 -12.49 -3.87 15.85
C ALA A 155 -12.46 -4.03 17.37
N GLN A 156 -11.59 -4.92 17.88
CA GLN A 156 -11.39 -5.13 19.31
C GLN A 156 -10.44 -4.14 19.97
N LYS A 157 -9.93 -3.16 19.21
CA LYS A 157 -8.91 -2.20 19.67
C LYS A 157 -7.58 -2.86 20.06
N LYS A 158 -7.32 -4.08 19.58
CA LYS A 158 -6.06 -4.83 19.79
C LYS A 158 -5.09 -4.54 18.64
N ALA A 159 -4.70 -3.26 18.50
CA ALA A 159 -3.87 -2.77 17.41
C ALA A 159 -2.46 -3.41 17.36
N SER A 160 -1.99 -3.97 18.49
CA SER A 160 -0.72 -4.69 18.57
C SER A 160 -0.65 -5.92 17.65
N VAL A 161 -1.77 -6.62 17.47
CA VAL A 161 -1.79 -7.83 16.63
C VAL A 161 -1.52 -7.52 15.17
N PRO A 162 -2.26 -6.62 14.50
CA PRO A 162 -1.94 -6.21 13.14
C PRO A 162 -0.55 -5.58 13.00
N ALA A 163 -0.10 -4.81 14.00
CA ALA A 163 1.21 -4.18 14.00
C ALA A 163 2.35 -5.21 13.97
N ILE A 164 2.29 -6.23 14.84
CA ILE A 164 3.28 -7.31 14.90
C ILE A 164 3.17 -8.21 13.67
N SER A 165 1.95 -8.50 13.20
CA SER A 165 1.70 -9.29 11.99
C SER A 165 2.41 -8.72 10.76
N LEU A 166 2.36 -7.39 10.55
CA LEU A 166 3.07 -6.71 9.48
C LEU A 166 4.60 -6.84 9.59
N LEU A 167 5.15 -6.75 10.81
CA LEU A 167 6.58 -6.91 11.03
C LEU A 167 7.03 -8.37 10.79
N ILE A 168 6.23 -9.35 11.22
CA ILE A 168 6.47 -10.78 10.97
C ILE A 168 6.47 -11.05 9.47
N GLU A 169 5.43 -10.60 8.75
CA GLU A 169 5.34 -10.74 7.30
C GLU A 169 6.60 -10.22 6.60
N GLN A 170 6.97 -8.98 6.90
CA GLN A 170 8.12 -8.35 6.27
C GLN A 170 9.45 -9.01 6.68
N GLY A 171 9.59 -9.39 7.95
CA GLY A 171 10.77 -10.08 8.46
C GLY A 171 10.99 -11.43 7.80
N PHE A 172 9.94 -12.27 7.73
CA PHE A 172 10.03 -13.58 7.08
C PHE A 172 10.22 -13.48 5.57
N ARG A 173 9.62 -12.48 4.91
CA ARG A 173 9.85 -12.19 3.49
C ARG A 173 11.32 -11.91 3.21
N VAL A 174 11.92 -10.99 3.95
CA VAL A 174 13.34 -10.63 3.78
C VAL A 174 14.25 -11.79 4.13
N PHE A 175 14.01 -12.42 5.27
CA PHE A 175 14.82 -13.54 5.76
C PHE A 175 14.83 -14.72 4.78
N SER A 176 13.67 -15.11 4.26
CA SER A 176 13.58 -16.23 3.32
C SER A 176 14.31 -15.97 2.01
N VAL A 177 14.20 -14.76 1.46
CA VAL A 177 14.95 -14.40 0.23
C VAL A 177 16.46 -14.35 0.51
N TYR A 178 16.87 -13.86 1.67
CA TYR A 178 18.28 -13.85 2.07
C TYR A 178 18.84 -15.28 2.20
N VAL A 179 18.09 -16.20 2.82
CA VAL A 179 18.47 -17.63 2.91
C VAL A 179 18.59 -18.28 1.52
N LEU A 180 17.62 -18.02 0.63
CA LEU A 180 17.70 -18.52 -0.76
C LEU A 180 18.90 -17.93 -1.51
N TYR A 181 19.24 -16.67 -1.26
CA TYR A 181 20.41 -16.03 -1.85
C TYR A 181 21.71 -16.67 -1.37
N THR A 182 21.89 -16.88 -0.06
CA THR A 182 23.10 -17.53 0.48
C THR A 182 23.23 -18.97 0.00
N PHE A 183 22.11 -19.70 -0.11
CA PHE A 183 22.10 -21.04 -0.68
C PHE A 183 22.49 -21.05 -2.17
N SER A 184 21.95 -20.12 -2.97
CA SER A 184 22.34 -20.00 -4.39
C SER A 184 23.81 -19.66 -4.56
N LEU A 185 24.38 -18.81 -3.70
CA LEU A 185 25.82 -18.51 -3.70
C LEU A 185 26.67 -19.75 -3.39
N SER A 186 26.26 -20.58 -2.45
CA SER A 186 26.99 -21.83 -2.11
C SER A 186 27.01 -22.83 -3.27
N GLN A 187 26.00 -22.76 -4.16
CA GLN A 187 25.91 -23.59 -5.36
C GLN A 187 26.52 -22.92 -6.61
N HIS A 188 27.18 -21.79 -6.47
CA HIS A 188 27.65 -20.93 -7.58
C HIS A 188 26.56 -20.61 -8.62
N ALA A 189 25.29 -20.59 -8.21
CA ALA A 189 24.13 -20.33 -9.06
C ALA A 189 23.62 -18.91 -8.88
N LYS A 190 23.02 -18.35 -9.94
CA LYS A 190 22.31 -17.07 -9.84
C LYS A 190 20.96 -17.30 -9.15
N LEU A 191 20.57 -16.40 -8.22
CA LEU A 191 19.26 -16.44 -7.59
C LEU A 191 18.17 -16.23 -8.65
N PRO A 192 17.18 -17.14 -8.78
CA PRO A 192 16.09 -16.95 -9.72
C PRO A 192 15.13 -15.85 -9.24
N LEU A 193 14.53 -15.08 -10.16
CA LEU A 193 13.53 -14.05 -9.84
C LEU A 193 12.36 -14.60 -9.01
N ALA A 194 12.03 -15.87 -9.19
CA ALA A 194 11.00 -16.56 -8.43
C ALA A 194 11.24 -16.55 -6.91
N ALA A 195 12.48 -16.40 -6.46
CA ALA A 195 12.80 -16.32 -5.03
C ALA A 195 12.09 -15.16 -4.33
N CYS A 196 11.88 -14.03 -5.01
CA CYS A 196 11.10 -12.92 -4.46
C CYS A 196 9.65 -13.31 -4.19
N CYS A 197 9.03 -14.04 -5.13
CA CYS A 197 7.64 -14.51 -5.00
C CYS A 197 7.51 -15.57 -3.90
N VAL A 198 8.51 -16.47 -3.77
CA VAL A 198 8.60 -17.43 -2.67
C VAL A 198 8.72 -16.70 -1.32
N GLY A 199 9.56 -15.67 -1.25
CA GLY A 199 9.68 -14.84 -0.05
C GLY A 199 8.38 -14.15 0.33
N MET A 200 7.62 -13.65 -0.64
CA MET A 200 6.29 -13.09 -0.40
C MET A 200 5.33 -14.15 0.15
N PHE A 201 5.29 -15.32 -0.46
CA PHE A 201 4.46 -16.44 0.00
C PHE A 201 4.80 -16.84 1.45
N ILE A 202 6.08 -16.99 1.78
CA ILE A 202 6.54 -17.35 3.14
C ILE A 202 6.16 -16.25 4.15
N GLY A 203 6.30 -14.98 3.79
CA GLY A 203 5.88 -13.85 4.62
C GLY A 203 4.39 -13.89 4.94
N GLU A 204 3.54 -14.12 3.93
CA GLU A 204 2.08 -14.26 4.10
C GLU A 204 1.72 -15.50 4.93
N CYS A 205 2.42 -16.63 4.75
CA CYS A 205 2.25 -17.81 5.60
C CYS A 205 2.53 -17.48 7.07
N ALA A 206 3.66 -16.86 7.36
CA ALA A 206 4.08 -16.56 8.72
C ALA A 206 3.09 -15.59 9.42
N SER A 207 2.65 -14.54 8.74
CA SER A 207 1.69 -13.57 9.30
C SER A 207 0.30 -14.20 9.50
N SER A 208 -0.13 -15.07 8.57
CA SER A 208 -1.40 -15.79 8.67
C SER A 208 -1.39 -16.78 9.84
N VAL A 209 -0.32 -17.56 9.98
CA VAL A 209 -0.16 -18.50 11.10
C VAL A 209 -0.17 -17.75 12.43
N PHE A 210 0.60 -16.67 12.54
CA PHE A 210 0.63 -15.82 13.73
C PHE A 210 -0.77 -15.30 14.11
N SER A 211 -1.51 -14.75 13.14
CA SER A 211 -2.85 -14.20 13.36
C SER A 211 -3.86 -15.28 13.74
N CYS A 212 -3.75 -16.51 13.17
CA CYS A 212 -4.57 -17.66 13.53
C CYS A 212 -4.28 -18.14 14.96
N ILE A 213 -3.01 -18.25 15.35
CA ILE A 213 -2.62 -18.64 16.72
C ILE A 213 -3.23 -17.67 17.73
N LEU A 214 -3.14 -16.36 17.48
CA LEU A 214 -3.72 -15.37 18.38
C LEU A 214 -5.25 -15.42 18.42
N LEU A 215 -5.91 -15.73 17.30
CA LEU A 215 -7.36 -15.95 17.30
C LEU A 215 -7.73 -17.17 18.16
N LEU A 216 -7.00 -18.27 18.05
CA LEU A 216 -7.22 -19.48 18.87
C LEU A 216 -6.99 -19.20 20.36
N CYS A 217 -5.97 -18.43 20.71
CA CYS A 217 -5.72 -18.00 22.09
C CYS A 217 -6.85 -17.09 22.63
N ASP A 218 -7.40 -16.22 21.80
CA ASP A 218 -8.53 -15.34 22.16
C ASP A 218 -9.84 -16.13 22.33
N SER A 219 -10.02 -17.20 21.55
CA SER A 219 -11.19 -18.09 21.57
C SER A 219 -11.09 -19.21 22.59
N GLY A 220 -9.91 -19.57 23.06
CA GLY A 220 -9.58 -20.76 23.87
C GLY A 220 -10.26 -20.91 25.24
N ARG A 221 -11.22 -20.05 25.58
CA ARG A 221 -12.10 -20.17 26.76
C ARG A 221 -13.55 -20.58 26.43
N GLN A 222 -13.86 -20.88 25.19
CA GLN A 222 -15.25 -21.15 24.82
C GLN A 222 -15.36 -22.30 23.81
N ASN A 223 -15.79 -23.48 24.28
CA ASN A 223 -16.12 -24.69 23.50
C ASN A 223 -17.28 -24.51 22.49
N SER A 224 -17.63 -23.28 22.11
CA SER A 224 -18.79 -22.94 21.30
C SER A 224 -18.47 -22.51 19.87
N ILE A 225 -17.22 -22.69 19.40
CA ILE A 225 -16.80 -22.21 18.06
C ILE A 225 -17.61 -22.86 16.93
N LEU A 226 -18.06 -24.09 17.10
CA LEU A 226 -18.81 -24.86 16.09
C LEU A 226 -20.33 -24.73 16.15
N LYS A 227 -20.90 -24.22 17.26
CA LYS A 227 -22.36 -24.08 17.41
C LYS A 227 -22.93 -22.71 17.05
N THR A 228 -22.09 -21.70 16.90
CA THR A 228 -22.55 -20.35 16.54
C THR A 228 -22.83 -20.33 15.05
N SER A 229 -24.10 -20.25 14.70
CA SER A 229 -24.70 -19.97 13.39
C SER A 229 -23.66 -19.59 12.31
N MET A 230 -22.95 -20.58 11.75
CA MET A 230 -22.17 -20.42 10.54
C MET A 230 -23.09 -19.90 9.43
N GLY A 231 -22.84 -18.71 8.93
CA GLY A 231 -23.40 -18.27 7.66
C GLY A 231 -24.89 -17.90 7.68
N SER A 232 -25.33 -17.02 8.59
CA SER A 232 -26.61 -16.35 8.36
C SER A 232 -26.52 -15.57 7.06
N LEU A 233 -27.32 -15.92 6.04
CA LEU A 233 -27.44 -15.18 4.77
C LEU A 233 -27.63 -13.67 5.01
N GLN A 234 -28.26 -13.30 6.11
CA GLN A 234 -28.44 -11.92 6.54
C GLN A 234 -27.12 -11.24 6.87
N LYS A 235 -26.23 -11.88 7.65
CA LYS A 235 -24.88 -11.33 7.97
C LYS A 235 -24.02 -11.20 6.71
N GLY A 236 -24.16 -12.15 5.77
CA GLY A 236 -23.50 -12.07 4.46
C GLY A 236 -23.96 -10.87 3.65
N LYS A 237 -25.26 -10.61 3.57
CA LYS A 237 -25.82 -9.43 2.90
C LYS A 237 -25.35 -8.13 3.56
N GLU A 238 -25.36 -8.06 4.87
CA GLU A 238 -24.90 -6.88 5.63
C GLU A 238 -23.40 -6.61 5.39
N LEU A 239 -22.55 -7.64 5.41
CA LEU A 239 -21.13 -7.49 5.11
C LEU A 239 -20.88 -7.07 3.66
N LEU A 240 -21.55 -7.70 2.69
CA LEU A 240 -21.38 -7.40 1.27
C LEU A 240 -21.89 -6.00 0.91
N SER A 241 -23.01 -5.56 1.50
CA SER A 241 -23.52 -4.20 1.27
C SER A 241 -22.57 -3.11 1.73
N LEU A 242 -21.78 -3.36 2.79
CA LEU A 242 -20.74 -2.46 3.26
C LEU A 242 -19.42 -2.63 2.49
N ALA A 243 -19.04 -3.87 2.19
CA ALA A 243 -17.79 -4.16 1.51
C ALA A 243 -17.80 -3.71 0.04
N ALA A 244 -18.91 -3.90 -0.67
CA ALA A 244 -18.98 -3.66 -2.12
C ALA A 244 -18.61 -2.21 -2.53
N PRO A 245 -19.17 -1.14 -1.95
CA PRO A 245 -18.80 0.22 -2.33
C PRO A 245 -17.35 0.56 -1.96
N LEU A 246 -16.84 0.04 -0.84
CA LEU A 246 -15.46 0.24 -0.42
C LEU A 246 -14.47 -0.51 -1.31
N SER A 247 -14.82 -1.74 -1.71
CA SER A 247 -14.02 -2.52 -2.67
C SER A 247 -14.03 -1.87 -4.04
N LEU A 248 -15.18 -1.38 -4.52
CA LEU A 248 -15.32 -0.79 -5.85
C LEU A 248 -14.35 0.39 -6.05
N ASN A 249 -14.28 1.30 -5.08
CA ASN A 249 -13.34 2.42 -5.15
C ASN A 249 -11.88 1.96 -5.26
N ARG A 250 -11.48 0.97 -4.45
CA ARG A 250 -10.12 0.42 -4.46
C ARG A 250 -9.83 -0.35 -5.75
N VAL A 251 -10.80 -1.12 -6.24
CA VAL A 251 -10.69 -1.88 -7.49
C VAL A 251 -10.53 -0.92 -8.67
N CYS A 252 -11.34 0.14 -8.76
CA CYS A 252 -11.19 1.16 -9.81
C CYS A 252 -9.80 1.78 -9.83
N MET A 253 -9.28 2.19 -8.67
CA MET A 253 -7.93 2.75 -8.56
C MET A 253 -6.86 1.71 -8.92
N SER A 254 -7.00 0.47 -8.45
CA SER A 254 -6.07 -0.61 -8.76
C SER A 254 -6.08 -0.98 -10.25
N LEU A 255 -7.25 -1.00 -10.89
CA LEU A 255 -7.37 -1.24 -12.34
C LEU A 255 -6.63 -0.18 -13.16
N LEU A 256 -6.83 1.09 -12.87
CA LEU A 256 -6.15 2.17 -13.58
C LEU A 256 -4.64 2.14 -13.33
N SER A 257 -4.21 1.89 -12.10
CA SER A 257 -2.80 1.73 -11.77
C SER A 257 -2.18 0.50 -12.46
N THR A 258 -2.94 -0.58 -12.60
CA THR A 258 -2.51 -1.77 -13.34
C THR A 258 -2.34 -1.45 -14.83
N LEU A 259 -3.30 -0.73 -15.43
CA LEU A 259 -3.19 -0.28 -16.81
C LEU A 259 -1.97 0.62 -17.02
N GLU A 260 -1.73 1.59 -16.13
CA GLU A 260 -0.57 2.46 -16.17
C GLU A 260 0.74 1.64 -16.16
N THR A 261 0.87 0.70 -15.24
CA THR A 261 2.05 -0.12 -15.06
C THR A 261 2.34 -1.03 -16.27
N ILE A 262 1.29 -1.62 -16.85
CA ILE A 262 1.42 -2.53 -18.01
C ILE A 262 1.73 -1.74 -19.27
N GLN A 263 1.06 -0.60 -19.45
CA GLN A 263 1.20 0.19 -20.68
C GLN A 263 2.52 0.95 -20.75
N LEU A 264 3.11 1.32 -19.62
CA LEU A 264 4.34 2.12 -19.60
C LEU A 264 5.50 1.45 -20.36
N PRO A 265 5.89 0.18 -20.08
CA PRO A 265 6.96 -0.46 -20.87
C PRO A 265 6.58 -0.62 -22.35
N GLN A 266 5.32 -0.89 -22.66
CA GLN A 266 4.85 -1.02 -24.06
C GLN A 266 4.96 0.31 -24.83
N MET A 267 4.59 1.42 -24.19
CA MET A 267 4.73 2.75 -24.82
C MET A 267 6.21 3.18 -24.94
N LEU A 268 7.07 2.73 -24.02
CA LEU A 268 8.51 2.91 -24.15
C LEU A 268 9.09 2.11 -25.36
N VAL A 269 8.57 0.92 -25.62
CA VAL A 269 8.94 0.17 -26.85
C VAL A 269 8.48 0.93 -28.10
N LYS A 270 7.30 1.54 -28.08
CA LYS A 270 6.82 2.37 -29.21
C LYS A 270 7.67 3.62 -29.42
N SER A 271 8.36 4.13 -28.40
CA SER A 271 9.31 5.25 -28.56
C SER A 271 10.65 4.85 -29.18
N GLY A 272 10.84 3.58 -29.58
CA GLY A 272 12.03 3.07 -30.26
C GLY A 272 12.99 2.26 -29.37
N LEU A 273 12.62 1.97 -28.12
CA LEU A 273 13.42 1.15 -27.23
C LEU A 273 13.17 -0.36 -27.46
N THR A 274 14.17 -1.19 -27.17
CA THR A 274 13.96 -2.64 -27.09
C THR A 274 13.14 -3.02 -25.85
N SER A 275 12.49 -4.16 -25.85
CA SER A 275 11.71 -4.64 -24.70
C SER A 275 12.55 -4.75 -23.43
N SER A 276 13.79 -5.21 -23.52
CA SER A 276 14.73 -5.29 -22.38
C SER A 276 15.07 -3.90 -21.83
N GLN A 277 15.35 -2.93 -22.70
CA GLN A 277 15.63 -1.54 -22.29
C GLN A 277 14.41 -0.89 -21.62
N ALA A 278 13.21 -1.10 -22.18
CA ALA A 278 11.97 -0.57 -21.60
C ALA A 278 11.71 -1.15 -20.21
N LEU A 279 11.93 -2.46 -20.03
CA LEU A 279 11.83 -3.12 -18.71
C LEU A 279 12.91 -2.64 -17.74
N SER A 280 14.14 -2.41 -18.21
CA SER A 280 15.21 -1.86 -17.38
C SER A 280 14.88 -0.45 -16.89
N ILE A 281 14.43 0.44 -17.76
CA ILE A 281 14.01 1.80 -17.40
C ILE A 281 12.85 1.76 -16.39
N TYR A 282 11.85 0.91 -16.63
CA TYR A 282 10.74 0.72 -15.70
C TYR A 282 11.22 0.12 -14.37
N GLY A 283 12.16 -0.81 -14.39
CA GLY A 283 12.75 -1.42 -13.21
C GLY A 283 13.54 -0.44 -12.35
N ILE A 284 14.33 0.45 -12.98
CA ILE A 284 15.01 1.55 -12.29
C ILE A 284 13.97 2.47 -11.61
N PHE A 285 12.91 2.81 -12.34
CA PHE A 285 11.84 3.63 -11.78
C PHE A 285 11.16 2.94 -10.59
N SER A 286 10.59 1.75 -10.81
CA SER A 286 9.73 1.08 -9.82
C SER A 286 10.49 0.44 -8.66
N GLY A 287 11.72 0.01 -8.91
CA GLY A 287 12.56 -0.70 -7.95
C GLY A 287 13.59 0.15 -7.22
N MET A 288 14.06 1.24 -7.82
CA MET A 288 15.15 2.06 -7.28
C MET A 288 14.69 3.50 -6.98
N ALA A 289 14.34 4.29 -8.01
CA ALA A 289 14.10 5.73 -7.87
C ALA A 289 12.82 6.06 -7.09
N PHE A 290 11.67 5.48 -7.48
CA PHE A 290 10.39 5.78 -6.86
C PHE A 290 10.30 5.36 -5.38
N PRO A 291 10.81 4.18 -4.94
CA PRO A 291 10.86 3.83 -3.52
C PRO A 291 11.68 4.78 -2.67
N LEU A 292 12.79 5.30 -3.21
CA LEU A 292 13.61 6.29 -2.51
C LEU A 292 12.82 7.59 -2.27
N ILE A 293 12.13 8.08 -3.30
CA ILE A 293 11.31 9.29 -3.22
C ILE A 293 10.11 9.10 -2.29
N MET A 294 9.54 7.89 -2.26
CA MET A 294 8.43 7.54 -1.37
C MET A 294 8.85 7.31 0.07
N PHE A 295 10.15 7.22 0.38
CA PHE A 295 10.62 6.94 1.74
C PHE A 295 10.16 8.00 2.76
N PRO A 296 10.28 9.33 2.52
CA PRO A 296 9.74 10.33 3.44
C PRO A 296 8.21 10.34 3.56
N CYS A 297 7.48 9.76 2.59
CA CYS A 297 6.03 9.58 2.72
C CYS A 297 5.65 8.65 3.90
N ALA A 298 6.60 7.90 4.45
CA ALA A 298 6.39 7.17 5.68
C ALA A 298 6.11 8.11 6.86
N LEU A 299 6.84 9.23 6.93
CA LEU A 299 6.68 10.24 7.98
C LEU A 299 5.35 10.99 7.79
N THR A 300 5.09 11.49 6.58
CA THR A 300 3.83 12.22 6.29
C THR A 300 2.61 11.31 6.45
N GLY A 301 2.68 10.05 6.04
CA GLY A 301 1.60 9.08 6.24
C GLY A 301 1.31 8.81 7.73
N SER A 302 2.34 8.71 8.56
CA SER A 302 2.20 8.57 10.01
C SER A 302 1.59 9.83 10.64
N ALA A 303 2.03 11.01 10.25
CA ALA A 303 1.44 12.27 10.68
C ALA A 303 -0.01 12.42 10.20
N GLY A 304 -0.32 11.99 8.98
CA GLY A 304 -1.67 11.98 8.42
C GLY A 304 -2.65 11.10 9.21
N SER A 305 -2.20 9.95 9.70
CA SER A 305 -3.03 9.06 10.53
C SER A 305 -3.38 9.66 11.89
N LEU A 306 -2.53 10.54 12.44
CA LEU A 306 -2.80 11.30 13.67
C LEU A 306 -3.65 12.55 13.39
N LEU A 307 -3.46 13.15 12.22
CA LEU A 307 -4.19 14.37 11.83
C LEU A 307 -5.67 14.08 11.53
N LEU A 308 -5.98 12.91 10.97
CA LEU A 308 -7.34 12.52 10.61
C LEU A 308 -8.32 12.58 11.81
N PRO A 309 -8.09 11.90 12.96
CA PRO A 309 -8.99 11.99 14.10
C PRO A 309 -9.03 13.40 14.69
N TYR A 310 -7.91 14.13 14.74
CA TYR A 310 -7.87 15.51 15.19
C TYR A 310 -8.81 16.41 14.37
N ILE A 311 -8.76 16.32 13.04
CA ILE A 311 -9.64 17.10 12.15
C ILE A 311 -11.11 16.72 12.36
N SER A 312 -11.42 15.42 12.50
CA SER A 312 -12.79 14.95 12.76
C SER A 312 -13.34 15.49 14.08
N GLU A 313 -12.51 15.53 15.13
CA GLU A 313 -12.87 16.09 16.43
C GLU A 313 -13.12 17.60 16.36
N GLN A 314 -12.22 18.36 15.70
CA GLN A 314 -12.39 19.81 15.54
C GLN A 314 -13.61 20.14 14.67
N GLN A 315 -13.94 19.29 13.69
CA GLN A 315 -15.16 19.44 12.88
C GLN A 315 -16.42 19.20 13.72
N ALA A 316 -16.45 18.14 14.53
CA ALA A 316 -17.57 17.86 15.42
C ALA A 316 -17.80 18.99 16.45
N ALA A 317 -16.71 19.61 16.92
CA ALA A 317 -16.73 20.78 17.81
C ALA A 317 -16.98 22.12 17.09
N ASN A 318 -17.14 22.12 15.76
CA ASN A 318 -17.34 23.31 14.91
C ASN A 318 -16.22 24.36 15.01
N HIS A 319 -15.00 23.95 15.31
CA HIS A 319 -13.82 24.81 15.47
C HIS A 319 -13.13 25.08 14.12
N LYS A 320 -13.79 25.78 13.20
CA LYS A 320 -13.29 26.09 11.84
C LYS A 320 -11.90 26.77 11.83
N HIS A 321 -11.63 27.65 12.77
CA HIS A 321 -10.35 28.35 12.88
C HIS A 321 -9.18 27.37 13.12
N ARG A 322 -9.37 26.37 14.00
CA ARG A 322 -8.36 25.34 14.28
C ARG A 322 -8.11 24.44 13.08
N ILE A 323 -9.18 24.09 12.34
CA ILE A 323 -9.04 23.34 11.09
C ILE A 323 -8.22 24.14 10.06
N LYS A 324 -8.53 25.43 9.89
CA LYS A 324 -7.78 26.32 8.99
C LYS A 324 -6.30 26.41 9.36
N GLN A 325 -5.99 26.58 10.64
CA GLN A 325 -4.60 26.60 11.11
C GLN A 325 -3.88 25.26 10.85
N ALA A 326 -4.55 24.13 11.11
CA ALA A 326 -3.99 22.81 10.84
C ALA A 326 -3.71 22.62 9.33
N VAL A 327 -4.61 23.03 8.46
CA VAL A 327 -4.42 22.96 6.99
C VAL A 327 -3.23 23.79 6.54
N ILE A 328 -3.15 25.07 6.97
CA ILE A 328 -2.05 25.98 6.59
C ILE A 328 -0.70 25.43 7.08
N LEU A 329 -0.64 25.00 8.35
CA LEU A 329 0.57 24.41 8.93
C LEU A 329 0.98 23.15 8.19
N THR A 330 0.02 22.29 7.85
CA THR A 330 0.27 21.04 7.10
C THR A 330 0.83 21.34 5.72
N ILE A 331 0.23 22.29 4.97
CA ILE A 331 0.74 22.70 3.65
C ILE A 331 2.17 23.19 3.77
N PHE A 332 2.44 24.09 4.72
CA PHE A 332 3.77 24.66 4.93
C PHE A 332 4.82 23.58 5.27
N LEU A 333 4.53 22.73 6.25
CA LEU A 333 5.48 21.70 6.70
C LEU A 333 5.74 20.63 5.64
N CYS A 334 4.70 20.16 4.93
CA CYS A 334 4.86 19.16 3.88
C CYS A 334 5.60 19.71 2.67
N PHE A 335 5.31 20.96 2.28
CA PHE A 335 5.99 21.60 1.19
C PHE A 335 7.46 21.87 1.53
N LEU A 336 7.74 22.35 2.76
CA LEU A 336 9.11 22.53 3.26
C LEU A 336 9.89 21.21 3.28
N LEU A 337 9.30 20.13 3.82
CA LEU A 337 9.90 18.79 3.81
C LEU A 337 10.18 18.32 2.38
N GLY A 338 9.22 18.53 1.49
CA GLY A 338 9.35 18.17 0.08
C GLY A 338 10.45 18.93 -0.64
N LEU A 339 10.54 20.23 -0.42
CA LEU A 339 11.63 21.07 -0.97
C LEU A 339 12.98 20.65 -0.41
N THR A 340 13.08 20.46 0.91
CA THR A 340 14.33 20.01 1.54
C THR A 340 14.81 18.68 0.96
N PHE A 341 13.89 17.72 0.80
CA PHE A 341 14.24 16.42 0.23
C PHE A 341 14.52 16.50 -1.28
N MET A 342 13.81 17.35 -2.01
CA MET A 342 14.09 17.66 -3.43
C MET A 342 15.54 18.15 -3.59
N PHE A 343 15.94 19.17 -2.83
CA PHE A 343 17.31 19.71 -2.89
C PHE A 343 18.35 18.68 -2.47
N PHE A 344 18.06 17.87 -1.42
CA PHE A 344 18.92 16.79 -1.02
C PHE A 344 19.14 15.79 -2.18
N LEU A 345 18.07 15.37 -2.84
CA LEU A 345 18.16 14.43 -3.95
C LEU A 345 18.84 15.05 -5.18
N LEU A 346 18.65 16.34 -5.48
CA LEU A 346 19.32 17.01 -6.58
C LEU A 346 20.84 17.02 -6.39
N VAL A 347 21.30 17.26 -5.18
CA VAL A 347 22.74 17.30 -4.85
C VAL A 347 23.35 15.90 -4.80
N PHE A 348 22.66 14.95 -4.15
CA PHE A 348 23.21 13.61 -3.87
C PHE A 348 22.76 12.52 -4.83
N ALA A 349 22.03 12.84 -5.92
CA ALA A 349 21.51 11.84 -6.87
C ALA A 349 22.60 10.91 -7.40
N ASP A 350 23.75 11.45 -7.81
CA ASP A 350 24.85 10.67 -8.39
C ASP A 350 25.51 9.78 -7.34
N THR A 351 25.72 10.28 -6.13
CA THR A 351 26.25 9.51 -5.01
C THR A 351 25.30 8.38 -4.61
N ILE A 352 23.99 8.65 -4.55
CA ILE A 352 22.97 7.65 -4.22
C ILE A 352 22.88 6.59 -5.32
N GLY A 353 22.84 7.01 -6.60
CA GLY A 353 22.78 6.10 -7.74
C GLY A 353 23.99 5.16 -7.80
N SER A 354 25.19 5.69 -7.59
CA SER A 354 26.42 4.88 -7.59
C SER A 354 26.59 4.04 -6.32
N LEU A 355 26.36 4.59 -5.13
CA LEU A 355 26.60 3.92 -3.85
C LEU A 355 25.53 2.88 -3.51
N LEU A 356 24.24 3.22 -3.66
CA LEU A 356 23.15 2.33 -3.27
C LEU A 356 22.82 1.33 -4.38
N PHE A 357 22.74 1.79 -5.63
CA PHE A 357 22.20 1.00 -6.73
C PHE A 357 23.24 0.57 -7.76
N HIS A 358 24.45 1.13 -7.73
CA HIS A 358 25.52 0.89 -8.70
C HIS A 358 25.05 1.14 -10.16
N ASN A 359 24.19 2.15 -10.35
CA ASN A 359 23.52 2.44 -11.60
C ASN A 359 23.43 3.95 -11.85
N ALA A 360 24.07 4.43 -12.92
CA ALA A 360 24.09 5.85 -13.29
C ALA A 360 22.72 6.33 -13.81
N GLU A 361 21.95 5.46 -14.47
CA GLU A 361 20.62 5.82 -14.97
C GLU A 361 19.63 6.01 -13.82
N ALA A 362 19.80 5.27 -12.71
CA ALA A 362 19.05 5.51 -11.47
C ALA A 362 19.27 6.92 -10.92
N ALA A 363 20.51 7.43 -10.97
CA ALA A 363 20.81 8.80 -10.56
C ALA A 363 20.04 9.84 -11.38
N LYS A 364 19.97 9.68 -12.71
CA LYS A 364 19.21 10.57 -13.59
C LYS A 364 17.72 10.55 -13.27
N GLN A 365 17.14 9.36 -13.07
CA GLN A 365 15.74 9.22 -12.72
C GLN A 365 15.42 9.79 -11.33
N ILE A 366 16.29 9.58 -10.33
CA ILE A 366 16.18 10.16 -8.99
C ILE A 366 16.15 11.69 -9.09
N ARG A 367 17.10 12.27 -9.83
CA ARG A 367 17.18 13.72 -10.04
C ARG A 367 15.92 14.27 -10.71
N ALA A 368 15.42 13.62 -11.75
CA ALA A 368 14.23 14.07 -12.46
C ALA A 368 12.95 13.93 -11.61
N LEU A 369 12.81 12.83 -10.87
CA LEU A 369 11.67 12.59 -9.99
C LEU A 369 11.67 13.46 -8.73
N SER A 370 12.82 14.00 -8.32
CA SER A 370 12.92 14.82 -7.11
C SER A 370 11.99 16.04 -7.14
N PHE A 371 11.71 16.59 -8.33
CA PHE A 371 10.76 17.69 -8.50
C PHE A 371 9.32 17.34 -8.11
N ALA A 372 8.97 16.06 -8.05
CA ALA A 372 7.66 15.61 -7.60
C ALA A 372 7.53 15.54 -6.06
N CYS A 373 8.64 15.55 -5.30
CA CYS A 373 8.63 15.38 -3.85
C CYS A 373 7.70 16.36 -3.09
N PRO A 374 7.73 17.67 -3.35
CA PRO A 374 6.87 18.61 -2.62
C PRO A 374 5.39 18.29 -2.77
N PHE A 375 4.98 17.91 -3.96
CA PHE A 375 3.60 17.59 -4.28
C PHE A 375 3.18 16.21 -3.73
N LEU A 376 4.03 15.18 -3.86
CA LEU A 376 3.77 13.85 -3.35
C LEU A 376 3.57 13.81 -1.83
N TYR A 377 4.35 14.61 -1.08
CA TYR A 377 4.24 14.64 0.38
C TYR A 377 3.04 15.46 0.83
N LEU A 378 2.68 16.48 0.06
CA LEU A 378 1.52 17.31 0.32
C LEU A 378 0.21 16.57 0.10
N SER A 379 0.04 15.88 -1.04
CA SER A 379 -1.20 15.18 -1.39
C SER A 379 -1.64 14.15 -0.35
N GLY A 380 -0.69 13.38 0.22
CA GLY A 380 -1.00 12.38 1.24
C GLY A 380 -1.64 12.99 2.50
N MET A 381 -1.12 14.13 2.93
CA MET A 381 -1.63 14.85 4.11
C MET A 381 -2.96 15.56 3.82
N LEU A 382 -3.12 16.21 2.67
CA LEU A 382 -4.37 16.84 2.26
C LEU A 382 -5.51 15.82 2.12
N ASN A 383 -5.22 14.63 1.60
CA ASN A 383 -6.17 13.53 1.58
C ASN A 383 -6.59 13.12 3.00
N SER A 384 -5.65 13.03 3.95
CA SER A 384 -5.97 12.69 5.35
C SER A 384 -6.87 13.74 6.00
N ILE A 385 -6.67 15.03 5.70
CA ILE A 385 -7.54 16.11 6.19
C ILE A 385 -8.95 15.97 5.61
N LEU A 386 -9.10 15.75 4.29
CA LEU A 386 -10.41 15.59 3.66
C LEU A 386 -11.13 14.32 4.14
N HIS A 387 -10.39 13.25 4.40
CA HIS A 387 -10.95 12.04 5.05
C HIS A 387 -11.44 12.35 6.46
N GLY A 388 -10.70 13.14 7.24
CA GLY A 388 -11.13 13.63 8.55
C GLY A 388 -12.40 14.49 8.49
N LEU A 389 -12.58 15.25 7.41
CA LEU A 389 -13.81 16.01 7.12
C LEU A 389 -14.95 15.15 6.52
N GLY A 390 -14.77 13.83 6.39
CA GLY A 390 -15.76 12.92 5.83
C GLY A 390 -15.98 13.03 4.33
N LYS A 391 -15.07 13.71 3.58
CA LYS A 391 -15.20 13.95 2.15
C LYS A 391 -14.50 12.89 1.28
N ASN A 392 -14.64 11.62 1.64
CA ASN A 392 -13.96 10.48 0.99
C ASN A 392 -14.29 10.36 -0.51
N THR A 393 -15.52 10.68 -0.90
CA THR A 393 -15.94 10.61 -2.30
C THR A 393 -15.20 11.65 -3.17
N LEU A 394 -14.96 12.85 -2.65
CA LEU A 394 -14.21 13.87 -3.38
C LEU A 394 -12.75 13.46 -3.58
N THR A 395 -12.11 12.94 -2.54
CA THR A 395 -10.71 12.46 -2.63
C THR A 395 -10.58 11.33 -3.65
N PHE A 396 -11.57 10.43 -3.72
CA PHE A 396 -11.62 9.38 -4.72
C PHE A 396 -11.68 9.94 -6.15
N PHE A 397 -12.62 10.85 -6.44
CA PHE A 397 -12.74 11.43 -7.78
C PHE A 397 -11.51 12.24 -8.19
N PHE A 398 -10.89 12.99 -7.27
CA PHE A 398 -9.68 13.74 -7.56
C PHE A 398 -8.49 12.82 -7.83
N SER A 399 -8.35 11.73 -7.06
CA SER A 399 -7.32 10.72 -7.31
C SER A 399 -7.54 10.00 -8.63
N LEU A 400 -8.79 9.72 -8.99
CA LEU A 400 -9.16 9.13 -10.28
C LEU A 400 -8.77 10.06 -11.44
N LEU A 401 -9.07 11.35 -11.32
CA LEU A 401 -8.73 12.35 -12.34
C LEU A 401 -7.21 12.51 -12.50
N SER A 402 -6.48 12.55 -11.38
CA SER A 402 -5.01 12.60 -11.39
C SER A 402 -4.40 11.39 -12.10
N LEU A 403 -4.89 10.19 -11.76
CA LEU A 403 -4.42 8.95 -12.38
C LEU A 403 -4.81 8.87 -13.86
N GLY A 404 -6.00 9.35 -14.22
CA GLY A 404 -6.43 9.49 -15.61
C GLY A 404 -5.52 10.45 -16.40
N CYS A 405 -5.15 11.57 -15.81
CA CYS A 405 -4.17 12.48 -16.40
C CYS A 405 -2.84 11.79 -16.67
N ARG A 406 -2.31 11.04 -15.69
CA ARG A 406 -1.06 10.27 -15.86
C ARG A 406 -1.17 9.25 -16.99
N LEU A 407 -2.29 8.53 -17.09
CA LEU A 407 -2.56 7.60 -18.19
C LEU A 407 -2.54 8.27 -19.56
N LEU A 408 -3.11 9.47 -19.70
CA LEU A 408 -3.04 10.23 -20.94
C LEU A 408 -1.58 10.51 -21.33
N PHE A 409 -0.73 10.90 -20.38
CA PHE A 409 0.70 11.07 -20.66
C PHE A 409 1.38 9.75 -21.04
N VAL A 410 1.01 8.63 -20.44
CA VAL A 410 1.53 7.30 -20.83
C VAL A 410 1.20 7.00 -22.29
N PHE A 411 -0.02 7.25 -22.74
CA PHE A 411 -0.44 6.90 -24.11
C PHE A 411 0.06 7.90 -25.17
N PHE A 412 0.15 9.20 -24.84
CA PHE A 412 0.43 10.23 -25.84
C PHE A 412 1.85 10.82 -25.71
N ALA A 413 2.34 11.04 -24.51
CA ALA A 413 3.63 11.69 -24.30
C ALA A 413 4.80 10.67 -24.29
N VAL A 414 4.62 9.49 -23.72
CA VAL A 414 5.68 8.48 -23.66
C VAL A 414 6.15 8.01 -25.06
N PRO A 415 5.29 7.75 -26.05
CA PRO A 415 5.74 7.39 -27.39
C PRO A 415 6.61 8.45 -28.06
N ILE A 416 6.42 9.73 -27.72
CA ILE A 416 7.13 10.88 -28.34
C ILE A 416 8.41 11.23 -27.56
N PHE A 417 8.29 11.35 -26.23
CA PHE A 417 9.35 11.83 -25.36
C PHE A 417 10.04 10.74 -24.53
N GLY A 418 9.71 9.46 -24.79
CA GLY A 418 10.22 8.34 -24.01
C GLY A 418 9.84 8.46 -22.52
N PHE A 419 10.76 8.05 -21.64
CA PHE A 419 10.51 8.06 -20.19
C PHE A 419 10.29 9.47 -19.62
N ALA A 420 10.84 10.52 -20.23
CA ALA A 420 10.58 11.91 -19.82
C ALA A 420 9.09 12.26 -19.90
N GLY A 421 8.37 11.75 -20.91
CA GLY A 421 6.91 11.92 -21.02
C GLY A 421 6.16 11.37 -19.82
N TYR A 422 6.62 10.24 -19.26
CA TYR A 422 6.05 9.67 -18.05
C TYR A 422 6.33 10.52 -16.80
N LEU A 423 7.54 11.04 -16.68
CA LEU A 423 7.92 11.94 -15.58
C LEU A 423 7.07 13.21 -15.57
N TYR A 424 6.82 13.81 -16.75
CA TYR A 424 5.89 14.92 -16.89
C TYR A 424 4.48 14.54 -16.48
N GLY A 425 4.02 13.34 -16.84
CA GLY A 425 2.72 12.81 -16.42
C GLY A 425 2.57 12.69 -14.91
N ILE A 426 3.59 12.17 -14.22
CA ILE A 426 3.62 12.10 -12.75
C ILE A 426 3.53 13.50 -12.15
N LEU A 427 4.34 14.44 -12.64
CA LEU A 427 4.39 15.79 -12.09
C LEU A 427 3.07 16.54 -12.32
N CYS A 428 2.56 16.54 -13.56
CA CYS A 428 1.29 17.18 -13.89
C CYS A 428 0.10 16.55 -13.15
N GLY A 429 0.02 15.22 -13.08
CA GLY A 429 -1.02 14.52 -12.35
C GLY A 429 -0.99 14.84 -10.85
N GLN A 430 0.21 14.95 -10.27
CA GLN A 430 0.36 15.25 -8.85
C GLN A 430 0.01 16.71 -8.54
N ILE A 431 0.46 17.66 -9.37
CA ILE A 431 0.09 19.08 -9.25
C ILE A 431 -1.43 19.25 -9.38
N LEU A 432 -2.04 18.59 -10.36
CA LEU A 432 -3.50 18.58 -10.54
C LEU A 432 -4.22 18.11 -9.29
N LEU A 433 -3.76 16.98 -8.69
CA LEU A 433 -4.35 16.45 -7.47
C LEU A 433 -4.27 17.46 -6.33
N ASP A 434 -3.09 18.03 -6.07
CA ASP A 434 -2.88 18.97 -4.99
C ASP A 434 -3.73 20.25 -5.16
N LEU A 435 -3.82 20.79 -6.38
CA LEU A 435 -4.67 21.94 -6.68
C LEU A 435 -6.15 21.64 -6.37
N LEU A 436 -6.66 20.47 -6.81
CA LEU A 436 -8.04 20.08 -6.55
C LEU A 436 -8.31 19.89 -5.05
N LEU A 437 -7.37 19.27 -4.31
CA LEU A 437 -7.49 19.08 -2.86
C LEU A 437 -7.48 20.43 -2.13
N ILE A 438 -6.59 21.36 -2.50
CA ILE A 438 -6.50 22.71 -1.89
C ILE A 438 -7.77 23.51 -2.20
N LEU A 439 -8.27 23.50 -3.43
CA LEU A 439 -9.50 24.19 -3.83
C LEU A 439 -10.71 23.65 -3.04
N ALA A 440 -10.81 22.32 -2.89
CA ALA A 440 -11.86 21.71 -2.07
C ALA A 440 -11.77 22.15 -0.61
N LEU A 441 -10.57 22.09 0.00
CA LEU A 441 -10.36 22.54 1.38
C LEU A 441 -10.69 24.01 1.55
N ARG A 442 -10.28 24.86 0.62
CA ARG A 442 -10.64 26.30 0.63
C ARG A 442 -12.15 26.49 0.66
N LYS A 443 -12.89 25.78 -0.19
CA LYS A 443 -14.36 25.85 -0.24
C LYS A 443 -14.99 25.46 1.12
N PHE A 444 -14.53 24.38 1.75
CA PHE A 444 -15.07 23.89 3.03
C PHE A 444 -14.66 24.74 4.24
N ILE A 445 -13.53 25.43 4.18
CA ILE A 445 -13.04 26.25 5.30
C ILE A 445 -13.58 27.69 5.23
N ILE A 446 -13.82 28.24 4.03
CA ILE A 446 -14.20 29.65 3.85
C ILE A 446 -15.70 29.81 3.69
N TYR A 447 -16.40 28.86 3.02
CA TYR A 447 -17.82 29.03 2.65
C TYR A 447 -18.81 28.20 3.50
N ASN A 448 -18.36 27.33 4.38
CA ASN A 448 -19.17 26.66 5.39
C ASN A 448 -18.67 27.00 6.79
#